data_f154b3f4ee45adbd3e79b0bc6fdb6acf
#
_entry.id   f154b3f4ee45adbd3e79b0bc6fdb6acf
#
_cell.length_a   1.000
_cell.length_b   1.000
_cell.length_c   1.000
_cell.angle_alpha   90.00
_cell.angle_beta   90.00
_cell.angle_gamma   90.00
#
_symmetry.space_group_name_H-M   'P 1'
#
loop_
_entity.id
_entity.type
_entity.pdbx_description
1 polymer ?
#
loop_
_entity_poly.entity_id
_entity_poly.type
_entity_poly.pdbx_seq_one_letter_code
_entity_poly.pdbx_strand_id
1 'polypeptide(L)'
;MVIDFHVHCFPDNLAAKAVPSLAAAAGETAYTDGTLSDLKRSMDEAGVDISVLQPVATRPGQVEGINNWLEDVVDSRIAAFGAMHPDLEPQQMTDTLEKIADIGLKGIKLHPDYQGFFIDEERLYPMYEEVFSRGLYILFHAGVD
;
A
#
# COMPACT_ATOMS: atom_id res chain seq x y z
N MET A 1 16.48 -12.96 10.86
CA MET A 1 15.69 -12.18 9.87
C MET A 1 14.64 -11.42 10.64
N VAL A 2 14.62 -10.10 10.50
CA VAL A 2 13.62 -9.19 11.08
C VAL A 2 12.83 -8.58 9.92
N ILE A 3 11.51 -8.68 9.98
CA ILE A 3 10.60 -8.13 8.94
C ILE A 3 9.69 -7.10 9.59
N ASP A 4 9.76 -5.85 9.12
CA ASP A 4 8.77 -4.84 9.43
C ASP A 4 7.62 -4.95 8.42
N PHE A 5 6.49 -5.47 8.89
CA PHE A 5 5.37 -5.83 8.02
C PHE A 5 4.40 -4.68 7.74
N HIS A 6 4.57 -3.50 8.32
CA HIS A 6 3.64 -2.39 8.11
C HIS A 6 4.37 -1.04 8.02
N VAL A 7 4.78 -0.70 6.82
CA VAL A 7 5.54 0.53 6.54
C VAL A 7 4.86 1.36 5.48
N HIS A 8 4.94 2.68 5.64
CA HIS A 8 4.51 3.65 4.65
C HIS A 8 5.69 4.47 4.19
N CYS A 9 5.90 4.55 2.88
CA CYS A 9 6.76 5.56 2.26
C CYS A 9 6.15 6.04 0.95
N PHE A 10 6.69 7.11 0.42
CA PHE A 10 6.11 7.85 -0.70
C PHE A 10 7.20 8.16 -1.73
N PRO A 11 6.83 8.39 -3.00
CA PRO A 11 7.70 9.05 -3.95
C PRO A 11 8.26 10.36 -3.35
N ASP A 12 9.53 10.66 -3.58
CA ASP A 12 10.25 11.78 -2.93
C ASP A 12 9.53 13.13 -3.11
N ASN A 13 8.94 13.36 -4.29
CA ASN A 13 8.18 14.57 -4.58
C ASN A 13 6.86 14.69 -3.78
N LEU A 14 6.35 13.59 -3.24
CA LEU A 14 5.14 13.54 -2.42
C LEU A 14 5.47 13.49 -0.93
N ALA A 15 6.54 12.84 -0.53
CA ALA A 15 6.93 12.63 0.86
C ALA A 15 6.97 13.95 1.66
N ALA A 16 7.58 14.99 1.10
CA ALA A 16 7.71 16.30 1.73
C ALA A 16 6.36 16.98 2.06
N LYS A 17 5.26 16.56 1.44
CA LYS A 17 3.90 17.06 1.72
C LYS A 17 3.08 16.06 2.52
N ALA A 18 3.20 14.76 2.19
CA ALA A 18 2.39 13.71 2.80
C ALA A 18 2.73 13.55 4.29
N VAL A 19 4.01 13.43 4.62
CA VAL A 19 4.43 13.17 6.00
C VAL A 19 4.00 14.27 6.98
N PRO A 20 4.24 15.58 6.74
CA PRO A 20 3.75 16.62 7.63
C PRO A 20 2.22 16.66 7.77
N SER A 21 1.50 16.39 6.67
CA SER A 21 0.02 16.36 6.71
C SER A 21 -0.52 15.20 7.54
N LEU A 22 0.06 14.01 7.39
CA LEU A 22 -0.33 12.83 8.18
C LEU A 22 0.04 12.99 9.64
N ALA A 23 1.23 13.48 9.96
CA ALA A 23 1.67 13.74 11.30
C ALA A 23 0.74 14.76 12.01
N ALA A 24 0.36 15.84 11.31
CA ALA A 24 -0.56 16.83 11.84
C ALA A 24 -1.97 16.26 12.06
N ALA A 25 -2.46 15.41 11.17
CA ALA A 25 -3.77 14.78 11.30
C ALA A 25 -3.81 13.79 12.47
N ALA A 26 -2.75 13.01 12.66
CA ALA A 26 -2.61 12.06 13.76
C ALA A 26 -2.25 12.71 15.10
N GLY A 27 -1.83 13.99 15.12
CA GLY A 27 -1.31 14.65 16.33
C GLY A 27 0.03 14.08 16.81
N GLU A 28 0.79 13.46 15.90
CA GLU A 28 2.03 12.75 16.19
C GLU A 28 3.24 13.45 15.58
N THR A 29 4.44 13.06 16.02
CA THR A 29 5.71 13.54 15.46
C THR A 29 6.25 12.51 14.48
N ALA A 30 6.49 12.93 13.23
CA ALA A 30 7.19 12.10 12.26
C ALA A 30 8.69 12.06 12.58
N TYR A 31 9.27 10.88 12.66
CA TYR A 31 10.70 10.64 12.91
C TYR A 31 11.48 10.34 11.63
N THR A 32 10.78 10.17 10.51
CA THR A 32 11.32 9.91 9.19
C THR A 32 10.75 10.92 8.20
N ASP A 33 11.43 11.14 7.08
CA ASP A 33 10.95 12.04 6.02
C ASP A 33 9.97 11.35 5.04
N GLY A 34 9.76 10.03 5.20
CA GLY A 34 8.83 9.23 4.41
C GLY A 34 9.34 8.85 3.03
N THR A 35 10.61 9.11 2.70
CA THR A 35 11.22 8.66 1.45
C THR A 35 11.71 7.22 1.54
N LEU A 36 11.89 6.56 0.38
CA LEU A 36 12.48 5.21 0.33
C LEU A 36 13.92 5.19 0.86
N SER A 37 14.69 6.25 0.59
CA SER A 37 16.07 6.36 1.07
C SER A 37 16.15 6.45 2.59
N ASP A 38 15.26 7.22 3.21
CA ASP A 38 15.21 7.34 4.66
C ASP A 38 14.70 6.05 5.33
N LEU A 39 13.71 5.37 4.71
CA LEU A 39 13.28 4.04 5.14
C LEU A 39 14.45 3.05 5.16
N LYS A 40 15.22 2.96 4.07
CA LYS A 40 16.38 2.05 4.00
C LYS A 40 17.45 2.39 5.03
N ARG A 41 17.71 3.68 5.28
CA ARG A 41 18.60 4.11 6.36
C ARG A 41 18.10 3.65 7.75
N SER A 42 16.81 3.86 8.03
CA SER A 42 16.18 3.42 9.28
C SER A 42 16.23 1.90 9.46
N MET A 43 16.01 1.15 8.38
CA MET A 43 16.16 -0.32 8.38
C MET A 43 17.59 -0.74 8.77
N ASP A 44 18.61 -0.07 8.20
CA ASP A 44 20.01 -0.38 8.50
C ASP A 44 20.34 -0.09 9.98
N GLU A 45 19.90 1.05 10.52
CA GLU A 45 20.09 1.44 11.91
C GLU A 45 19.39 0.50 12.90
N ALA A 46 18.19 0.02 12.54
CA ALA A 46 17.37 -0.87 13.39
C ALA A 46 17.65 -2.37 13.19
N GLY A 47 18.46 -2.76 12.20
CA GLY A 47 18.69 -4.16 11.86
C GLY A 47 17.48 -4.86 11.26
N VAL A 48 16.64 -4.12 10.53
CA VAL A 48 15.49 -4.66 9.79
C VAL A 48 15.96 -5.19 8.43
N ASP A 49 15.71 -6.47 8.17
CA ASP A 49 16.12 -7.12 6.93
C ASP A 49 15.18 -6.78 5.76
N ILE A 50 13.86 -6.81 6.01
CA ILE A 50 12.82 -6.60 5.00
C ILE A 50 11.76 -5.65 5.56
N SER A 51 11.33 -4.67 4.76
CA SER A 51 10.12 -3.87 5.04
C SER A 51 9.04 -4.12 4.00
N VAL A 52 7.78 -4.17 4.45
CA VAL A 52 6.61 -4.42 3.60
C VAL A 52 5.80 -3.14 3.48
N LEU A 53 5.82 -2.53 2.30
CA LEU A 53 5.07 -1.31 2.01
C LEU A 53 3.58 -1.59 1.93
N GLN A 54 2.79 -0.72 2.56
CA GLN A 54 1.33 -0.78 2.66
C GLN A 54 0.68 0.48 2.07
N PRO A 55 0.78 0.70 0.76
CA PRO A 55 0.25 1.93 0.15
C PRO A 55 -1.28 1.95 0.19
N VAL A 56 -1.84 3.14 0.35
CA VAL A 56 -3.28 3.37 0.35
C VAL A 56 -3.65 4.34 -0.78
N ALA A 57 -4.49 3.88 -1.71
CA ALA A 57 -5.14 4.75 -2.68
C ALA A 57 -6.45 5.28 -2.06
N THR A 58 -6.50 6.55 -1.69
CA THR A 58 -7.71 7.17 -1.11
C THR A 58 -8.76 7.54 -2.15
N ARG A 59 -8.46 7.34 -3.44
CA ARG A 59 -9.38 7.52 -4.58
C ARG A 59 -8.92 6.66 -5.77
N PRO A 60 -9.85 6.23 -6.66
CA PRO A 60 -9.54 5.32 -7.77
C PRO A 60 -8.37 5.79 -8.66
N GLY A 61 -8.33 7.07 -8.99
CA GLY A 61 -7.31 7.65 -9.89
C GLY A 61 -5.86 7.63 -9.36
N GLN A 62 -5.62 7.20 -8.12
CA GLN A 62 -4.28 7.05 -7.56
C GLN A 62 -3.70 5.65 -7.77
N VAL A 63 -4.55 4.65 -8.00
CA VAL A 63 -4.17 3.23 -8.00
C VAL A 63 -3.05 2.94 -9.00
N GLU A 64 -3.22 3.37 -10.25
CA GLU A 64 -2.23 3.14 -11.31
C GLU A 64 -0.87 3.77 -10.97
N GLY A 65 -0.87 5.05 -10.57
CA GLY A 65 0.36 5.77 -10.25
C GLY A 65 1.13 5.16 -9.07
N ILE A 66 0.40 4.69 -8.05
CA ILE A 66 1.01 4.01 -6.90
C ILE A 66 1.62 2.68 -7.34
N ASN A 67 0.90 1.86 -8.10
CA ASN A 67 1.39 0.55 -8.52
C ASN A 67 2.56 0.66 -9.52
N ASN A 68 2.59 1.69 -10.37
CA ASN A 68 3.74 2.00 -11.21
C ASN A 68 4.98 2.34 -10.37
N TRP A 69 4.83 3.15 -9.34
CA TRP A 69 5.93 3.48 -8.44
C TRP A 69 6.41 2.25 -7.64
N LEU A 70 5.52 1.36 -7.21
CA LEU A 70 5.90 0.13 -6.52
C LEU A 70 6.76 -0.78 -7.39
N GLU A 71 6.48 -0.87 -8.69
CA GLU A 71 7.30 -1.62 -9.65
C GLU A 71 8.75 -1.18 -9.66
N ASP A 72 8.99 0.13 -9.49
CA ASP A 72 10.34 0.71 -9.47
C ASP A 72 11.08 0.50 -8.14
N VAL A 73 10.36 0.31 -7.02
CA VAL A 73 10.97 0.35 -5.68
C VAL A 73 11.07 -1.00 -4.98
N VAL A 74 10.31 -2.00 -5.40
CA VAL A 74 10.39 -3.35 -4.82
C VAL A 74 11.73 -4.01 -5.18
N ASP A 75 12.36 -4.59 -4.17
CA ASP A 75 13.65 -5.26 -4.33
C ASP A 75 13.80 -6.40 -3.29
N SER A 76 15.02 -6.89 -3.06
CA SER A 76 15.28 -7.96 -2.09
C SER A 76 15.01 -7.57 -0.63
N ARG A 77 14.93 -6.27 -0.33
CA ARG A 77 14.67 -5.74 1.02
C ARG A 77 13.32 -5.04 1.14
N ILE A 78 12.71 -4.67 0.03
CA ILE A 78 11.42 -3.97 -0.02
C ILE A 78 10.41 -4.86 -0.71
N ALA A 79 9.49 -5.42 0.07
CA ALA A 79 8.27 -6.06 -0.42
C ALA A 79 7.11 -5.06 -0.37
N ALA A 80 6.01 -5.36 -1.04
CA ALA A 80 4.82 -4.50 -0.99
C ALA A 80 3.52 -5.28 -1.21
N PHE A 81 2.43 -4.69 -0.72
CA PHE A 81 1.08 -4.94 -1.22
C PHE A 81 0.75 -3.89 -2.27
N GLY A 82 -0.01 -4.26 -3.29
CA GLY A 82 -0.48 -3.32 -4.31
C GLY A 82 -1.58 -2.41 -3.78
N ALA A 83 -1.66 -1.20 -4.32
CA ALA A 83 -2.80 -0.33 -4.08
C ALA A 83 -4.02 -0.81 -4.88
N MET A 84 -5.18 -0.77 -4.24
CA MET A 84 -6.48 -1.07 -4.85
C MET A 84 -7.52 -0.10 -4.31
N HIS A 85 -8.60 0.13 -5.06
CA HIS A 85 -9.73 0.92 -4.59
C HIS A 85 -11.05 0.20 -4.91
N PRO A 86 -12.03 0.18 -3.97
CA PRO A 86 -13.30 -0.53 -4.17
C PRO A 86 -14.17 0.04 -5.29
N ASP A 87 -13.94 1.29 -5.69
CA ASP A 87 -14.73 1.97 -6.73
C ASP A 87 -14.03 1.99 -8.10
N LEU A 88 -13.06 1.11 -8.33
CA LEU A 88 -12.56 0.88 -9.69
C LEU A 88 -13.63 0.21 -10.55
N GLU A 89 -13.70 0.60 -11.82
CA GLU A 89 -14.50 -0.13 -12.80
C GLU A 89 -13.99 -1.57 -12.94
N PRO A 90 -14.85 -2.56 -13.23
CA PRO A 90 -14.47 -3.98 -13.25
C PRO A 90 -13.23 -4.27 -14.11
N GLN A 91 -13.13 -3.68 -15.30
CA GLN A 91 -11.96 -3.89 -16.16
C GLN A 91 -10.68 -3.30 -15.56
N GLN A 92 -10.76 -2.10 -14.97
CA GLN A 92 -9.62 -1.47 -14.31
C GLN A 92 -9.14 -2.29 -13.10
N MET A 93 -10.08 -2.90 -12.36
CA MET A 93 -9.77 -3.79 -11.26
C MET A 93 -8.99 -5.02 -11.75
N THR A 94 -9.49 -5.69 -12.80
CA THR A 94 -8.82 -6.85 -13.39
C THR A 94 -7.41 -6.48 -13.90
N ASP A 95 -7.27 -5.41 -14.68
CA ASP A 95 -5.97 -4.94 -15.18
C ASP A 95 -5.00 -4.61 -14.04
N THR A 96 -5.53 -4.02 -12.96
CA THR A 96 -4.73 -3.71 -11.75
C THR A 96 -4.24 -4.97 -11.06
N LEU A 97 -5.09 -5.99 -10.92
CA LEU A 97 -4.70 -7.26 -10.29
C LEU A 97 -3.70 -8.04 -11.15
N GLU A 98 -3.83 -7.99 -12.48
CA GLU A 98 -2.83 -8.55 -13.40
C GLU A 98 -1.48 -7.89 -13.19
N LYS A 99 -1.44 -6.56 -13.20
CA LYS A 99 -0.21 -5.80 -12.95
C LYS A 99 0.41 -6.14 -11.59
N ILE A 100 -0.39 -6.19 -10.51
CA ILE A 100 0.07 -6.55 -9.16
C ILE A 100 0.73 -7.94 -9.16
N ALA A 101 0.13 -8.91 -9.84
CA ALA A 101 0.68 -10.25 -9.96
C ALA A 101 1.99 -10.27 -10.79
N ASP A 102 2.04 -9.54 -11.91
CA ASP A 102 3.20 -9.45 -12.80
C ASP A 102 4.42 -8.81 -12.12
N ILE A 103 4.22 -7.77 -11.31
CA ILE A 103 5.26 -7.16 -10.47
C ILE A 103 5.74 -8.14 -9.38
N GLY A 104 4.95 -9.17 -9.04
CA GLY A 104 5.25 -10.13 -7.99
C GLY A 104 4.87 -9.67 -6.59
N LEU A 105 3.98 -8.68 -6.47
CA LEU A 105 3.41 -8.24 -5.19
C LEU A 105 2.55 -9.35 -4.59
N LYS A 106 2.42 -9.38 -3.27
CA LYS A 106 1.82 -10.51 -2.55
C LYS A 106 0.32 -10.38 -2.33
N GLY A 107 -0.25 -9.24 -2.63
CA GLY A 107 -1.67 -8.97 -2.44
C GLY A 107 -2.01 -7.51 -2.61
N ILE A 108 -3.17 -7.12 -2.12
CA ILE A 108 -3.66 -5.75 -2.14
C ILE A 108 -3.83 -5.20 -0.73
N LYS A 109 -3.59 -3.89 -0.58
CA LYS A 109 -3.91 -3.12 0.63
C LYS A 109 -5.20 -2.35 0.43
N LEU A 110 -6.10 -2.48 1.39
CA LEU A 110 -7.33 -1.70 1.48
C LEU A 110 -7.43 -0.99 2.83
N HIS A 111 -8.11 0.15 2.85
CA HIS A 111 -8.32 0.97 4.04
C HIS A 111 -9.80 1.36 4.14
N PRO A 112 -10.62 0.57 4.84
CA PRO A 112 -12.08 0.76 4.91
C PRO A 112 -12.50 2.19 5.26
N ASP A 113 -11.85 2.80 6.27
CA ASP A 113 -12.18 4.16 6.71
C ASP A 113 -11.87 5.21 5.63
N TYR A 114 -10.64 5.26 5.10
CA TYR A 114 -10.24 6.24 4.08
C TYR A 114 -10.91 6.04 2.73
N GLN A 115 -11.33 4.82 2.41
CA GLN A 115 -11.97 4.45 1.15
C GLN A 115 -13.50 4.36 1.26
N GLY A 116 -14.06 4.55 2.47
CA GLY A 116 -15.50 4.69 2.70
C GLY A 116 -16.31 3.42 2.43
N PHE A 117 -15.85 2.26 2.88
CA PHE A 117 -16.57 0.99 2.69
C PHE A 117 -16.52 0.10 3.96
N PHE A 118 -17.41 -0.87 4.02
CA PHE A 118 -17.35 -1.97 5.00
C PHE A 118 -16.83 -3.24 4.33
N ILE A 119 -16.03 -4.03 5.07
CA ILE A 119 -15.36 -5.23 4.54
C ILE A 119 -16.36 -6.28 4.04
N ASP A 120 -17.55 -6.33 4.61
CA ASP A 120 -18.63 -7.28 4.30
C ASP A 120 -19.65 -6.75 3.28
N GLU A 121 -19.38 -5.65 2.58
CA GLU A 121 -20.25 -5.21 1.49
C GLU A 121 -20.23 -6.19 0.32
N GLU A 122 -21.41 -6.71 -0.03
CA GLU A 122 -21.57 -7.71 -1.10
C GLU A 122 -21.00 -7.24 -2.46
N ARG A 123 -21.02 -5.94 -2.72
CA ARG A 123 -20.45 -5.37 -3.96
C ARG A 123 -18.95 -5.62 -4.12
N LEU A 124 -18.26 -5.94 -3.04
CA LEU A 124 -16.81 -6.18 -3.03
C LEU A 124 -16.44 -7.66 -3.21
N TYR A 125 -17.39 -8.57 -3.05
CA TYR A 125 -17.11 -10.00 -3.17
C TYR A 125 -16.50 -10.39 -4.53
N PRO A 126 -16.93 -9.85 -5.68
CA PRO A 126 -16.29 -10.14 -6.96
C PRO A 126 -14.79 -9.77 -6.97
N MET A 127 -14.43 -8.64 -6.35
CA MET A 127 -13.02 -8.24 -6.20
C MET A 127 -12.25 -9.23 -5.32
N TYR A 128 -12.83 -9.65 -4.19
CA TYR A 128 -12.18 -10.60 -3.29
C TYR A 128 -11.99 -11.97 -3.96
N GLU A 129 -12.99 -12.46 -4.68
CA GLU A 129 -12.90 -13.70 -5.43
C GLU A 129 -11.78 -13.64 -6.49
N GLU A 130 -11.67 -12.53 -7.20
CA GLU A 130 -10.64 -12.34 -8.21
C GLU A 130 -9.23 -12.27 -7.59
N VAL A 131 -9.06 -11.57 -6.48
CA VAL A 131 -7.80 -11.54 -5.71
C VAL A 131 -7.39 -12.94 -5.30
N PHE A 132 -8.30 -13.70 -4.70
CA PHE A 132 -7.99 -15.05 -4.21
C PHE A 132 -7.77 -16.05 -5.35
N SER A 133 -8.47 -15.91 -6.47
CA SER A 133 -8.26 -16.77 -7.64
C SER A 133 -6.86 -16.66 -8.24
N ARG A 134 -6.19 -15.52 -8.02
CA ARG A 134 -4.80 -15.25 -8.41
C ARG A 134 -3.78 -15.66 -7.34
N GLY A 135 -4.22 -16.23 -6.22
CA GLY A 135 -3.36 -16.58 -5.08
C GLY A 135 -2.81 -15.35 -4.33
N LEU A 136 -3.45 -14.19 -4.47
CA LEU A 136 -3.09 -12.97 -3.78
C LEU A 136 -3.79 -12.86 -2.42
N TYR A 137 -3.21 -12.07 -1.51
CA TYR A 137 -3.77 -11.77 -0.20
C TYR A 137 -4.48 -10.43 -0.20
N ILE A 138 -5.38 -10.24 0.76
CA ILE A 138 -5.96 -8.93 1.06
C ILE A 138 -5.55 -8.53 2.48
N LEU A 139 -4.98 -7.33 2.60
CA LEU A 139 -4.68 -6.72 3.87
C LEU A 139 -5.58 -5.51 4.09
N PHE A 140 -6.38 -5.56 5.14
CA PHE A 140 -7.22 -4.44 5.55
C PHE A 140 -6.55 -3.65 6.67
N HIS A 141 -6.72 -2.32 6.64
CA HIS A 141 -6.56 -1.53 7.85
C HIS A 141 -7.69 -1.89 8.83
N ALA A 142 -7.36 -2.06 10.10
CA ALA A 142 -8.31 -2.36 11.15
C ALA A 142 -8.26 -1.25 12.20
N GLY A 143 -9.39 -0.62 12.42
CA GLY A 143 -9.53 0.51 13.34
C GLY A 143 -10.14 1.73 12.67
N VAL A 144 -10.21 2.82 13.41
CA VAL A 144 -10.61 4.16 12.97
C VAL A 144 -9.43 5.10 13.24
N ASP A 145 -9.04 5.86 12.22
CA ASP A 145 -7.98 6.87 12.31
C ASP A 145 -8.54 8.24 12.69
#